data_471d66ee9aed9fd416f19a85dd6af842
#
_entry.id   471d66ee9aed9fd416f19a85dd6af842
#
_cell.length_a   1.000
_cell.length_b   1.000
_cell.length_c   1.000
_cell.angle_alpha   90.00
_cell.angle_beta   90.00
_cell.angle_gamma   90.00
#
_symmetry.space_group_name_H-M   'P 1'
#
loop_
_entity.id
_entity.type
_entity.pdbx_description
1 polymer ?
#
loop_
_entity_poly.entity_id
_entity_poly.type
_entity_poly.pdbx_seq_one_letter_code
_entity_poly.pdbx_strand_id
1 'polypeptide(L)'
;LEASMEEGDTYIEAKALLERTIILLESARQIELDPALVAKELTNLIQEDKVQNVETKIFDNTLYFAEQGIYTHLTRIMKDQPDISAEDKIQASLEEVEEELGITYDKVQKDAIIKALQSKVFILTGGPGTGKTTVINGIIKTYADLHGLDLKKSDLPIILAAPTGRAARRMNELTQLPSATIHRHLGLNSEDDFKTLEDYLDCDLIIIDEFSMVDTWLANQLFESISDSTQVIIVGDQDQLPSVGPGQVLADLLQIDNLPKVSLTKIFRQSEDSTIVTLASQMRQGQLPADFTEKKADRSYFEANANHIPQMVPKIVSAAIKSGIAAQDVQILAPMYRGQAGINNLNTIMQDLLNPQEKANQFAFNDIFFRKNDKILHLVNDTELNVFNGDIGIITDLIPGKYTESKQDEIYMS
;
A
#
# COMPACT_ATOMS: atom_id res chain seq x y z
N LEU A 1 -2.21 21.83 12.34
CA LEU A 1 -1.55 20.50 12.28
C LEU A 1 -2.35 19.52 11.42
N GLU A 2 -3.66 19.36 11.64
CA GLU A 2 -4.50 18.42 10.87
C GLU A 2 -4.33 18.58 9.35
N ALA A 3 -4.37 19.80 8.83
CA ALA A 3 -4.17 20.07 7.40
C ALA A 3 -2.78 19.62 6.89
N SER A 4 -1.74 19.69 7.72
CA SER A 4 -0.41 19.20 7.37
C SER A 4 -0.36 17.66 7.40
N MET A 5 -1.05 17.05 8.35
CA MET A 5 -1.20 15.59 8.42
C MET A 5 -1.97 15.04 7.20
N GLU A 6 -3.00 15.74 6.71
CA GLU A 6 -3.71 15.41 5.47
C GLU A 6 -2.81 15.54 4.22
N GLU A 7 -1.77 16.38 4.29
CA GLU A 7 -0.73 16.50 3.26
C GLU A 7 0.34 15.39 3.36
N GLY A 8 0.29 14.54 4.41
CA GLY A 8 1.20 13.41 4.65
C GLY A 8 2.38 13.72 5.58
N ASP A 9 2.43 14.94 6.16
CA ASP A 9 3.51 15.36 7.03
C ASP A 9 3.31 14.86 8.48
N THR A 10 4.38 14.45 9.17
CA THR A 10 4.35 14.13 10.60
C THR A 10 4.62 15.34 11.48
N TYR A 11 5.23 16.38 10.94
CA TYR A 11 5.49 17.66 11.61
C TYR A 11 5.36 18.85 10.66
N ILE A 12 5.34 20.02 11.21
CA ILE A 12 5.44 21.29 10.46
C ILE A 12 6.42 22.23 11.15
N GLU A 13 7.20 22.97 10.38
CA GLU A 13 8.07 24.02 10.91
C GLU A 13 7.24 25.10 11.62
N ALA A 14 7.66 25.52 12.82
CA ALA A 14 6.91 26.48 13.66
C ALA A 14 6.55 27.77 12.90
N LYS A 15 7.47 28.29 12.07
CA LYS A 15 7.20 29.47 11.24
C LYS A 15 6.09 29.23 10.23
N ALA A 16 6.14 28.11 9.51
CA ALA A 16 5.11 27.73 8.54
C ALA A 16 3.76 27.48 9.20
N LEU A 17 3.76 26.88 10.40
CA LEU A 17 2.54 26.68 11.21
C LEU A 17 1.89 28.02 11.54
N LEU A 18 2.66 29.00 12.04
CA LEU A 18 2.13 30.32 12.36
C LEU A 18 1.55 31.02 11.13
N GLU A 19 2.28 31.04 10.02
CA GLU A 19 1.84 31.66 8.75
C GLU A 19 0.55 31.01 8.25
N ARG A 20 0.48 29.67 8.16
CA ARG A 20 -0.72 28.94 7.72
C ARG A 20 -1.90 29.16 8.66
N THR A 21 -1.67 29.19 9.97
CA THR A 21 -2.72 29.42 10.98
C THR A 21 -3.33 30.79 10.85
N ILE A 22 -2.51 31.84 10.66
CA ILE A 22 -2.97 33.21 10.45
C ILE A 22 -3.84 33.30 9.18
N ILE A 23 -3.35 32.78 8.05
CA ILE A 23 -4.08 32.77 6.78
C ILE A 23 -5.44 32.06 6.94
N LEU A 24 -5.46 30.89 7.58
CA LEU A 24 -6.68 30.11 7.79
C LEU A 24 -7.71 30.87 8.63
N LEU A 25 -7.30 31.45 9.75
CA LEU A 25 -8.19 32.15 10.66
C LEU A 25 -8.69 33.49 10.09
N GLU A 26 -7.84 34.24 9.42
CA GLU A 26 -8.21 35.49 8.77
C GLU A 26 -9.20 35.26 7.62
N SER A 27 -8.95 34.23 6.79
CA SER A 27 -9.86 33.89 5.68
C SER A 27 -11.23 33.42 6.18
N ALA A 28 -11.27 32.64 7.27
CA ALA A 28 -12.50 32.09 7.83
C ALA A 28 -13.36 33.15 8.54
N ARG A 29 -12.77 34.16 9.15
CA ARG A 29 -13.47 35.12 10.03
C ARG A 29 -13.43 36.58 9.57
N GLN A 30 -12.71 36.88 8.48
CA GLN A 30 -12.53 38.27 7.95
C GLN A 30 -12.01 39.23 9.03
N ILE A 31 -11.05 38.80 9.82
CA ILE A 31 -10.36 39.56 10.87
C ILE A 31 -8.88 39.64 10.55
N GLU A 32 -8.22 40.65 11.05
CA GLU A 32 -6.75 40.75 11.03
C GLU A 32 -6.21 40.29 12.38
N LEU A 33 -5.23 39.38 12.37
CA LEU A 33 -4.65 38.77 13.59
C LEU A 33 -3.24 39.32 13.83
N ASP A 34 -2.96 39.67 15.07
CA ASP A 34 -1.59 39.97 15.51
C ASP A 34 -0.77 38.65 15.55
N PRO A 35 0.27 38.48 14.72
CA PRO A 35 1.13 37.29 14.74
C PRO A 35 1.72 36.96 16.11
N ALA A 36 1.95 38.01 16.95
CA ALA A 36 2.48 37.81 18.29
C ALA A 36 1.51 37.06 19.21
N LEU A 37 0.20 37.27 19.04
CA LEU A 37 -0.81 36.53 19.81
C LEU A 37 -0.85 35.07 19.38
N VAL A 38 -0.75 34.76 18.09
CA VAL A 38 -0.73 33.39 17.59
C VAL A 38 0.52 32.66 18.06
N ALA A 39 1.69 33.32 18.03
CA ALA A 39 2.93 32.76 18.54
C ALA A 39 2.90 32.51 20.05
N LYS A 40 2.27 33.40 20.81
CA LYS A 40 2.06 33.22 22.25
C LYS A 40 1.17 32.01 22.53
N GLU A 41 0.11 31.83 21.76
CA GLU A 41 -0.80 30.71 21.93
C GLU A 41 -0.12 29.38 21.57
N LEU A 42 0.71 29.34 20.54
CA LEU A 42 1.53 28.15 20.26
C LEU A 42 2.44 27.81 21.44
N THR A 43 3.05 28.83 22.08
CA THR A 43 3.87 28.62 23.26
C THR A 43 3.06 28.04 24.43
N ASN A 44 1.82 28.52 24.62
CA ASN A 44 0.92 27.97 25.63
C ASN A 44 0.59 26.49 25.36
N LEU A 45 0.26 26.15 24.10
CA LEU A 45 -0.05 24.77 23.70
C LEU A 45 1.13 23.82 23.93
N ILE A 46 2.36 24.29 23.68
CA ILE A 46 3.59 23.52 23.99
C ILE A 46 3.74 23.33 25.50
N GLN A 47 3.54 24.38 26.30
CA GLN A 47 3.64 24.31 27.77
C GLN A 47 2.55 23.41 28.40
N GLU A 48 1.41 23.29 27.76
CA GLU A 48 0.30 22.44 28.19
C GLU A 48 0.41 21.01 27.65
N ASP A 49 1.53 20.65 27.00
CA ASP A 49 1.76 19.35 26.35
C ASP A 49 0.67 18.95 25.35
N LYS A 50 0.00 19.92 24.72
CA LYS A 50 -1.00 19.66 23.69
C LYS A 50 -0.42 19.41 22.32
N VAL A 51 0.81 19.87 22.10
CA VAL A 51 1.64 19.62 20.93
C VAL A 51 3.08 19.43 21.37
N GLN A 52 3.86 18.69 20.60
CA GLN A 52 5.27 18.48 20.90
C GLN A 52 6.15 19.39 20.03
N ASN A 53 7.23 19.89 20.65
CA ASN A 53 8.20 20.72 19.98
C ASN A 53 9.60 20.09 20.06
N VAL A 54 10.21 19.87 18.90
CA VAL A 54 11.61 19.46 18.78
C VAL A 54 12.32 20.46 17.91
N GLU A 55 13.19 21.26 18.51
CA GLU A 55 13.86 22.41 17.84
C GLU A 55 12.83 23.37 17.23
N THR A 56 12.75 23.44 15.88
CA THR A 56 11.79 24.28 15.14
C THR A 56 10.56 23.52 14.66
N LYS A 57 10.50 22.20 14.88
CA LYS A 57 9.44 21.31 14.41
C LYS A 57 8.33 21.16 15.44
N ILE A 58 7.10 21.32 15.00
CA ILE A 58 5.90 21.14 15.81
C ILE A 58 5.16 19.91 15.33
N PHE A 59 4.88 19.01 16.27
CA PHE A 59 4.20 17.73 16.04
C PHE A 59 2.83 17.70 16.72
N ASP A 60 1.91 16.97 16.13
CA ASP A 60 0.78 16.40 16.86
C ASP A 60 1.29 15.33 17.84
N ASN A 61 0.66 15.23 19.02
CA ASN A 61 1.07 14.28 20.04
C ASN A 61 1.03 12.83 19.55
N THR A 62 -0.01 12.46 18.82
CA THR A 62 -0.19 11.08 18.35
C THR A 62 0.96 10.66 17.43
N LEU A 63 1.35 11.52 16.50
CA LEU A 63 2.43 11.24 15.56
C LEU A 63 3.81 11.30 16.23
N TYR A 64 4.03 12.27 17.13
CA TYR A 64 5.28 12.34 17.88
C TYR A 64 5.55 11.07 18.68
N PHE A 65 4.56 10.62 19.46
CA PHE A 65 4.71 9.41 20.27
C PHE A 65 4.75 8.14 19.39
N ALA A 66 4.08 8.13 18.24
CA ALA A 66 4.19 7.03 17.29
C ALA A 66 5.60 6.91 16.71
N GLU A 67 6.25 8.01 16.30
CA GLU A 67 7.65 7.99 15.85
C GLU A 67 8.60 7.51 16.96
N GLN A 68 8.45 8.01 18.18
CA GLN A 68 9.23 7.55 19.32
C GLN A 68 8.99 6.07 19.64
N GLY A 69 7.75 5.62 19.50
CA GLY A 69 7.36 4.23 19.66
C GLY A 69 8.03 3.32 18.64
N ILE A 70 8.01 3.66 17.37
CA ILE A 70 8.70 2.92 16.31
C ILE A 70 10.18 2.71 16.66
N TYR A 71 10.87 3.78 17.05
CA TYR A 71 12.28 3.70 17.46
C TYR A 71 12.47 2.77 18.67
N THR A 72 11.63 2.91 19.67
CA THR A 72 11.71 2.13 20.90
C THR A 72 11.48 0.64 20.65
N HIS A 73 10.43 0.31 19.89
CA HIS A 73 10.06 -1.08 19.62
C HIS A 73 11.06 -1.75 18.67
N LEU A 74 11.52 -1.08 17.62
CA LEU A 74 12.56 -1.63 16.76
C LEU A 74 13.87 -1.85 17.51
N THR A 75 14.27 -0.89 18.38
CA THR A 75 15.47 -1.05 19.21
C THR A 75 15.33 -2.24 20.18
N ARG A 76 14.14 -2.47 20.74
CA ARG A 76 13.82 -3.61 21.59
C ARG A 76 13.96 -4.93 20.81
N ILE A 77 13.32 -5.05 19.65
CA ILE A 77 13.35 -6.25 18.82
C ILE A 77 14.79 -6.56 18.35
N MET A 78 15.57 -5.55 17.98
CA MET A 78 16.93 -5.71 17.45
C MET A 78 17.98 -6.09 18.53
N LYS A 79 17.65 -6.11 19.81
CA LYS A 79 18.59 -6.53 20.87
C LYS A 79 18.91 -8.01 20.82
N ASP A 80 17.96 -8.82 20.42
CA ASP A 80 18.10 -10.26 20.31
C ASP A 80 18.75 -10.68 18.98
N GLN A 81 19.21 -11.93 18.94
CA GLN A 81 19.74 -12.55 17.74
C GLN A 81 18.76 -13.62 17.24
N PRO A 82 18.70 -13.88 15.94
CA PRO A 82 17.95 -15.03 15.41
C PRO A 82 18.49 -16.35 15.97
N ASP A 83 17.61 -17.32 16.16
CA ASP A 83 17.96 -18.65 16.67
C ASP A 83 18.97 -19.38 15.78
N ILE A 84 18.87 -19.21 14.45
CA ILE A 84 19.76 -19.77 13.46
C ILE A 84 20.40 -18.62 12.69
N SER A 85 21.68 -18.34 13.00
CA SER A 85 22.46 -17.29 12.36
C SER A 85 23.67 -17.81 11.57
N ALA A 86 23.96 -19.12 11.64
CA ALA A 86 25.08 -19.73 10.96
C ALA A 86 24.86 -19.75 9.43
N GLU A 87 25.66 -19.00 8.68
CA GLU A 87 25.52 -18.80 7.24
C GLU A 87 25.60 -20.12 6.44
N ASP A 88 26.52 -21.01 6.83
CA ASP A 88 26.70 -22.31 6.20
C ASP A 88 25.45 -23.21 6.28
N LYS A 89 24.74 -23.16 7.40
CA LYS A 89 23.48 -23.88 7.55
C LYS A 89 22.36 -23.30 6.68
N ILE A 90 22.25 -21.97 6.67
CA ILE A 90 21.26 -21.28 5.85
C ILE A 90 21.53 -21.53 4.37
N GLN A 91 22.80 -21.49 3.95
CA GLN A 91 23.16 -21.75 2.57
C GLN A 91 22.87 -23.20 2.16
N ALA A 92 23.17 -24.19 2.99
CA ALA A 92 22.86 -25.58 2.71
C ALA A 92 21.35 -25.81 2.55
N SER A 93 20.55 -25.29 3.49
CA SER A 93 19.08 -25.34 3.40
C SER A 93 18.54 -24.61 2.15
N LEU A 94 19.11 -23.46 1.80
CA LEU A 94 18.71 -22.72 0.60
C LEU A 94 18.99 -23.52 -0.69
N GLU A 95 20.12 -24.26 -0.76
CA GLU A 95 20.43 -25.12 -1.89
C GLU A 95 19.41 -26.27 -2.03
N GLU A 96 18.97 -26.88 -0.92
CA GLU A 96 17.90 -27.89 -0.92
C GLU A 96 16.57 -27.30 -1.40
N VAL A 97 16.23 -26.08 -0.97
CA VAL A 97 15.05 -25.35 -1.43
C VAL A 97 15.10 -25.01 -2.92
N GLU A 98 16.26 -24.64 -3.46
CA GLU A 98 16.44 -24.44 -4.91
C GLU A 98 16.16 -25.72 -5.71
N GLU A 99 16.66 -26.86 -5.23
CA GLU A 99 16.40 -28.17 -5.86
C GLU A 99 14.91 -28.56 -5.80
N GLU A 100 14.28 -28.40 -4.63
CA GLU A 100 12.83 -28.67 -4.47
C GLU A 100 11.97 -27.85 -5.40
N LEU A 101 12.27 -26.54 -5.52
CA LEU A 101 11.52 -25.60 -6.35
C LEU A 101 11.86 -25.68 -7.85
N GLY A 102 12.99 -26.29 -8.19
CA GLY A 102 13.50 -26.34 -9.57
C GLY A 102 13.89 -24.93 -10.09
N ILE A 103 14.33 -24.03 -9.20
CA ILE A 103 14.75 -22.67 -9.53
C ILE A 103 16.17 -22.42 -9.06
N THR A 104 16.77 -21.37 -9.59
CA THR A 104 18.08 -20.88 -9.11
C THR A 104 17.96 -19.40 -8.82
N TYR A 105 18.20 -19.01 -7.58
CA TYR A 105 18.27 -17.61 -7.19
C TYR A 105 19.56 -16.98 -7.72
N ASP A 106 19.49 -15.73 -8.14
CA ASP A 106 20.70 -14.99 -8.44
C ASP A 106 21.48 -14.62 -7.16
N LYS A 107 22.69 -14.13 -7.35
CA LYS A 107 23.59 -13.80 -6.23
C LYS A 107 22.95 -12.79 -5.23
N VAL A 108 22.24 -11.77 -5.74
CA VAL A 108 21.62 -10.75 -4.88
C VAL A 108 20.41 -11.30 -4.14
N GLN A 109 19.64 -12.18 -4.80
CA GLN A 109 18.51 -12.87 -4.17
C GLN A 109 18.97 -13.84 -3.08
N LYS A 110 20.04 -14.61 -3.31
CA LYS A 110 20.64 -15.48 -2.29
C LYS A 110 21.15 -14.68 -1.10
N ASP A 111 21.89 -13.60 -1.35
CA ASP A 111 22.37 -12.70 -0.30
C ASP A 111 21.22 -12.10 0.51
N ALA A 112 20.11 -11.73 -0.15
CA ALA A 112 18.92 -11.24 0.53
C ALA A 112 18.27 -12.30 1.43
N ILE A 113 18.14 -13.55 0.98
CA ILE A 113 17.57 -14.64 1.77
C ILE A 113 18.46 -14.94 2.98
N ILE A 114 19.78 -15.06 2.76
CA ILE A 114 20.74 -15.34 3.84
C ILE A 114 20.71 -14.21 4.89
N LYS A 115 20.82 -12.96 4.46
CA LYS A 115 20.80 -11.81 5.38
C LYS A 115 19.49 -11.66 6.12
N ALA A 116 18.36 -11.93 5.44
CA ALA A 116 17.06 -11.93 6.08
C ALA A 116 17.02 -12.91 7.24
N LEU A 117 17.49 -14.14 7.05
CA LEU A 117 17.48 -15.19 8.07
C LEU A 117 18.53 -14.99 9.16
N GLN A 118 19.59 -14.24 8.89
CA GLN A 118 20.62 -13.85 9.87
C GLN A 118 20.25 -12.61 10.70
N SER A 119 19.17 -11.92 10.35
CA SER A 119 18.82 -10.63 10.94
C SER A 119 17.54 -10.72 11.75
N LYS A 120 17.50 -10.03 12.89
CA LYS A 120 16.26 -9.93 13.70
C LYS A 120 15.23 -9.03 13.02
N VAL A 121 15.69 -7.93 12.43
CA VAL A 121 14.91 -7.06 11.55
C VAL A 121 15.65 -6.90 10.24
N PHE A 122 14.98 -7.12 9.12
CA PHE A 122 15.57 -7.04 7.79
C PHE A 122 14.64 -6.32 6.82
N ILE A 123 15.20 -5.52 5.92
CA ILE A 123 14.45 -4.83 4.87
C ILE A 123 14.83 -5.34 3.48
N LEU A 124 13.84 -5.80 2.75
CA LEU A 124 13.92 -6.14 1.33
C LEU A 124 13.26 -5.04 0.50
N THR A 125 14.02 -4.31 -0.28
CA THR A 125 13.44 -3.31 -1.18
C THR A 125 13.74 -3.64 -2.64
N GLY A 126 12.94 -3.08 -3.55
CA GLY A 126 13.14 -3.24 -4.98
C GLY A 126 11.89 -2.90 -5.77
N GLY A 127 12.08 -2.52 -7.02
CA GLY A 127 11.00 -2.15 -7.92
C GLY A 127 10.09 -3.30 -8.35
N PRO A 128 9.07 -3.00 -9.14
CA PRO A 128 8.20 -4.03 -9.72
C PRO A 128 9.01 -4.98 -10.62
N GLY A 129 8.76 -6.28 -10.49
CA GLY A 129 9.41 -7.30 -11.32
C GLY A 129 10.85 -7.66 -10.95
N THR A 130 11.37 -7.16 -9.82
CA THR A 130 12.71 -7.50 -9.33
C THR A 130 12.79 -8.84 -8.58
N GLY A 131 11.66 -9.53 -8.42
CA GLY A 131 11.61 -10.84 -7.77
C GLY A 131 11.46 -10.79 -6.25
N LYS A 132 10.95 -9.70 -5.65
CA LYS A 132 10.67 -9.63 -4.21
C LYS A 132 9.89 -10.84 -3.70
N THR A 133 8.79 -11.19 -4.38
CA THR A 133 7.94 -12.33 -4.00
C THR A 133 8.68 -13.66 -4.10
N THR A 134 9.57 -13.81 -5.09
CA THR A 134 10.42 -15.00 -5.21
C THR A 134 11.38 -15.13 -4.02
N VAL A 135 11.95 -14.01 -3.59
CA VAL A 135 12.81 -13.95 -2.38
C VAL A 135 12.00 -14.23 -1.12
N ILE A 136 10.77 -13.68 -0.98
CA ILE A 136 9.86 -13.98 0.14
C ILE A 136 9.61 -15.50 0.23
N ASN A 137 9.29 -16.15 -0.88
CA ASN A 137 9.10 -17.61 -0.90
C ASN A 137 10.38 -18.35 -0.50
N GLY A 138 11.55 -17.90 -0.95
CA GLY A 138 12.83 -18.42 -0.54
C GLY A 138 13.05 -18.32 0.97
N ILE A 139 12.78 -17.14 1.55
CA ILE A 139 12.89 -16.91 3.00
C ILE A 139 11.97 -17.86 3.76
N ILE A 140 10.70 -17.95 3.38
CA ILE A 140 9.71 -18.80 4.06
C ILE A 140 10.11 -20.27 4.02
N LYS A 141 10.48 -20.79 2.85
CA LYS A 141 10.84 -22.21 2.69
C LYS A 141 12.13 -22.57 3.40
N THR A 142 13.18 -21.72 3.26
CA THR A 142 14.44 -21.93 3.97
C THR A 142 14.24 -21.82 5.50
N TYR A 143 13.42 -20.88 5.96
CA TYR A 143 13.06 -20.76 7.38
C TYR A 143 12.34 -22.02 7.87
N ALA A 144 11.36 -22.49 7.12
CA ALA A 144 10.61 -23.69 7.48
C ALA A 144 11.49 -24.95 7.53
N ASP A 145 12.38 -25.12 6.58
CA ASP A 145 13.34 -26.23 6.54
C ASP A 145 14.27 -26.19 7.77
N LEU A 146 14.88 -25.04 8.04
CA LEU A 146 15.78 -24.84 9.18
C LEU A 146 15.12 -25.13 10.54
N HIS A 147 13.82 -24.89 10.67
CA HIS A 147 13.05 -25.08 11.92
C HIS A 147 12.21 -26.37 11.91
N GLY A 148 12.31 -27.19 10.86
CA GLY A 148 11.54 -28.43 10.74
C GLY A 148 10.02 -28.22 10.67
N LEU A 149 9.57 -27.10 10.07
CA LEU A 149 8.16 -26.75 9.94
C LEU A 149 7.55 -27.39 8.70
N ASP A 150 6.37 -27.99 8.84
CA ASP A 150 5.58 -28.46 7.71
C ASP A 150 4.60 -27.37 7.27
N LEU A 151 4.90 -26.69 6.15
CA LEU A 151 4.12 -25.58 5.60
C LEU A 151 2.67 -25.95 5.19
N LYS A 152 2.31 -27.24 5.21
CA LYS A 152 0.94 -27.71 4.95
C LYS A 152 0.05 -27.67 6.20
N LYS A 153 0.63 -27.45 7.37
CA LYS A 153 -0.12 -27.31 8.63
C LYS A 153 -0.79 -25.94 8.71
N SER A 154 -1.91 -25.87 9.39
CA SER A 154 -2.66 -24.63 9.60
C SER A 154 -2.10 -23.74 10.71
N ASP A 155 -1.34 -24.32 11.64
CA ASP A 155 -0.82 -23.65 12.83
C ASP A 155 0.69 -23.44 12.67
N LEU A 156 1.05 -22.43 11.91
CA LEU A 156 2.44 -22.05 11.63
C LEU A 156 2.80 -20.82 12.43
N PRO A 157 3.99 -20.77 13.04
CA PRO A 157 4.48 -19.60 13.74
C PRO A 157 4.99 -18.51 12.76
N ILE A 158 4.33 -18.40 11.61
CA ILE A 158 4.65 -17.47 10.53
C ILE A 158 3.43 -16.62 10.22
N ILE A 159 3.57 -15.31 10.36
CA ILE A 159 2.56 -14.33 9.96
C ILE A 159 2.96 -13.66 8.65
N LEU A 160 2.03 -13.66 7.69
CA LEU A 160 2.14 -12.88 6.46
C LEU A 160 1.15 -11.73 6.50
N ALA A 161 1.65 -10.50 6.44
CA ALA A 161 0.85 -9.29 6.57
C ALA A 161 1.06 -8.32 5.41
N ALA A 162 0.03 -7.53 5.10
CA ALA A 162 0.11 -6.43 4.14
C ALA A 162 -0.82 -5.28 4.55
N PRO A 163 -0.60 -4.04 4.10
CA PRO A 163 -1.48 -2.92 4.45
C PRO A 163 -2.87 -3.01 3.82
N THR A 164 -3.04 -3.71 2.70
CA THR A 164 -4.31 -3.81 1.98
C THR A 164 -4.75 -5.26 1.79
N GLY A 165 -6.08 -5.50 1.72
CA GLY A 165 -6.64 -6.83 1.46
C GLY A 165 -6.18 -7.43 0.13
N ARG A 166 -6.04 -6.60 -0.92
CA ARG A 166 -5.54 -7.03 -2.22
C ARG A 166 -4.09 -7.51 -2.16
N ALA A 167 -3.23 -6.79 -1.45
CA ALA A 167 -1.83 -7.19 -1.27
C ALA A 167 -1.73 -8.49 -0.45
N ALA A 168 -2.51 -8.61 0.63
CA ALA A 168 -2.59 -9.83 1.42
C ALA A 168 -3.07 -11.03 0.59
N ARG A 169 -4.14 -10.87 -0.20
CA ARG A 169 -4.61 -11.93 -1.10
C ARG A 169 -3.53 -12.36 -2.10
N ARG A 170 -2.86 -11.39 -2.73
CA ARG A 170 -1.76 -11.68 -3.66
C ARG A 170 -0.62 -12.44 -2.99
N MET A 171 -0.27 -12.08 -1.76
CA MET A 171 0.73 -12.79 -0.97
C MET A 171 0.29 -14.24 -0.71
N ASN A 172 -0.98 -14.46 -0.33
CA ASN A 172 -1.55 -15.80 -0.16
C ASN A 172 -1.49 -16.63 -1.46
N GLU A 173 -1.89 -16.06 -2.60
CA GLU A 173 -1.86 -16.74 -3.90
C GLU A 173 -0.43 -17.16 -4.30
N LEU A 174 0.57 -16.36 -3.97
CA LEU A 174 1.96 -16.60 -4.37
C LEU A 174 2.72 -17.48 -3.39
N THR A 175 2.42 -17.42 -2.10
CA THR A 175 3.08 -18.24 -1.06
C THR A 175 2.32 -19.50 -0.71
N GLN A 176 1.03 -19.57 -1.04
CA GLN A 176 0.09 -20.61 -0.64
C GLN A 176 -0.10 -20.70 0.89
N LEU A 177 0.26 -19.64 1.62
CA LEU A 177 0.10 -19.53 3.07
C LEU A 177 -0.96 -18.49 3.41
N PRO A 178 -1.69 -18.67 4.54
CA PRO A 178 -2.63 -17.68 5.01
C PRO A 178 -1.97 -16.33 5.20
N SER A 179 -2.59 -15.27 4.67
CA SER A 179 -2.14 -13.90 4.86
C SER A 179 -3.33 -12.99 5.10
N ALA A 180 -3.14 -11.91 5.86
CA ALA A 180 -4.18 -10.96 6.18
C ALA A 180 -3.65 -9.53 6.20
N THR A 181 -4.56 -8.56 6.35
CA THR A 181 -4.13 -7.18 6.53
C THR A 181 -3.51 -6.95 7.91
N ILE A 182 -2.59 -5.98 8.00
CA ILE A 182 -2.02 -5.55 9.28
C ILE A 182 -3.15 -5.24 10.28
N HIS A 183 -4.16 -4.46 9.86
CA HIS A 183 -5.33 -4.13 10.68
C HIS A 183 -6.03 -5.38 11.24
N ARG A 184 -6.19 -6.43 10.43
CA ARG A 184 -6.83 -7.67 10.86
C ARG A 184 -5.99 -8.42 11.89
N HIS A 185 -4.68 -8.50 11.69
CA HIS A 185 -3.77 -9.13 12.65
C HIS A 185 -3.76 -8.40 13.99
N LEU A 186 -3.85 -7.06 13.97
CA LEU A 186 -3.91 -6.23 15.16
C LEU A 186 -5.32 -6.15 15.79
N GLY A 187 -6.34 -6.74 15.16
CA GLY A 187 -7.73 -6.66 15.62
C GLY A 187 -8.36 -5.26 15.47
N LEU A 188 -7.80 -4.39 14.64
CA LEU A 188 -8.28 -3.05 14.36
C LEU A 188 -9.40 -3.08 13.30
N ASN A 189 -10.58 -3.61 13.65
CA ASN A 189 -11.66 -3.86 12.68
C ASN A 189 -12.75 -2.77 12.65
N SER A 190 -12.76 -1.83 13.59
CA SER A 190 -13.70 -0.70 13.65
C SER A 190 -13.03 0.56 14.22
N GLU A 191 -13.54 1.73 13.86
CA GLU A 191 -13.05 3.04 14.32
C GLU A 191 -13.11 3.24 15.85
N ASP A 192 -13.80 2.36 16.58
CA ASP A 192 -13.97 2.41 18.03
C ASP A 192 -13.13 1.40 18.82
N ASP A 193 -12.38 0.52 18.17
CA ASP A 193 -11.59 -0.50 18.85
C ASP A 193 -10.20 0.01 19.21
N PHE A 194 -10.12 0.88 20.22
CA PHE A 194 -8.92 0.99 21.04
C PHE A 194 -8.78 -0.28 21.89
N LYS A 195 -8.38 -1.40 21.26
CA LYS A 195 -7.91 -2.54 22.04
C LYS A 195 -6.66 -2.11 22.80
N THR A 196 -6.67 -2.24 24.10
CA THR A 196 -5.44 -2.40 24.87
C THR A 196 -4.77 -3.65 24.30
N LEU A 197 -3.70 -3.47 23.54
CA LEU A 197 -2.83 -4.55 23.03
C LEU A 197 -2.15 -5.16 24.27
N GLU A 198 -2.83 -6.08 24.95
CA GLU A 198 -2.26 -6.83 26.07
C GLU A 198 -1.47 -8.05 25.59
N ASP A 199 -1.70 -8.50 24.34
CA ASP A 199 -1.09 -9.70 23.77
C ASP A 199 -0.24 -9.37 22.53
N TYR A 200 0.99 -9.85 22.51
CA TYR A 200 1.83 -9.86 21.33
C TYR A 200 1.27 -10.78 20.24
N LEU A 201 1.62 -10.49 19.00
CA LEU A 201 1.37 -11.41 17.89
C LEU A 201 2.13 -12.72 18.15
N ASP A 202 1.39 -13.84 18.14
CA ASP A 202 1.95 -15.16 18.39
C ASP A 202 2.60 -15.70 17.10
N CYS A 203 3.87 -15.36 16.91
CA CYS A 203 4.67 -15.80 15.76
C CYS A 203 6.16 -15.70 16.04
N ASP A 204 6.92 -16.57 15.38
CA ASP A 204 8.38 -16.55 15.38
C ASP A 204 8.94 -15.74 14.19
N LEU A 205 8.18 -15.68 13.08
CA LEU A 205 8.51 -14.92 11.88
C LEU A 205 7.30 -14.11 11.40
N ILE A 206 7.49 -12.82 11.16
CA ILE A 206 6.51 -11.97 10.49
C ILE A 206 7.11 -11.37 9.21
N ILE A 207 6.39 -11.47 8.10
CA ILE A 207 6.75 -10.84 6.83
C ILE A 207 5.66 -9.85 6.45
N ILE A 208 6.05 -8.58 6.26
CA ILE A 208 5.14 -7.49 5.92
C ILE A 208 5.47 -7.00 4.51
N ASP A 209 4.59 -7.23 3.54
CA ASP A 209 4.75 -6.76 2.15
C ASP A 209 4.05 -5.41 1.92
N GLU A 210 4.44 -4.72 0.84
CA GLU A 210 3.95 -3.39 0.46
C GLU A 210 4.07 -2.35 1.58
N PHE A 211 5.15 -2.40 2.36
CA PHE A 211 5.35 -1.56 3.54
C PHE A 211 5.45 -0.06 3.22
N SER A 212 5.68 0.33 1.97
CA SER A 212 5.63 1.73 1.53
C SER A 212 4.28 2.41 1.79
N MET A 213 3.20 1.62 1.92
CA MET A 213 1.85 2.11 2.19
C MET A 213 1.51 2.17 3.69
N VAL A 214 2.45 1.81 4.58
CA VAL A 214 2.25 1.81 6.04
C VAL A 214 2.65 3.18 6.58
N ASP A 215 1.70 3.87 7.21
CA ASP A 215 1.95 5.17 7.85
C ASP A 215 2.58 5.05 9.24
N THR A 216 2.94 6.17 9.83
CA THR A 216 3.62 6.22 11.14
C THR A 216 2.78 5.61 12.26
N TRP A 217 1.47 5.89 12.30
CA TRP A 217 0.62 5.36 13.35
C TRP A 217 0.49 3.82 13.25
N LEU A 218 0.19 3.30 12.06
CA LEU A 218 0.04 1.86 11.82
C LEU A 218 1.34 1.11 12.06
N ALA A 219 2.48 1.69 11.65
CA ALA A 219 3.80 1.12 11.90
C ALA A 219 4.09 1.01 13.41
N ASN A 220 3.75 2.04 14.18
CA ASN A 220 3.91 2.00 15.62
C ASN A 220 3.07 0.88 16.24
N GLN A 221 1.78 0.79 15.92
CA GLN A 221 0.89 -0.27 16.43
C GLN A 221 1.42 -1.67 16.09
N LEU A 222 1.93 -1.83 14.86
CA LEU A 222 2.51 -3.09 14.42
C LEU A 222 3.75 -3.47 15.24
N PHE A 223 4.73 -2.58 15.34
CA PHE A 223 5.98 -2.89 16.06
C PHE A 223 5.78 -3.03 17.57
N GLU A 224 4.81 -2.33 18.16
CA GLU A 224 4.39 -2.52 19.54
C GLU A 224 3.89 -3.94 19.80
N SER A 225 3.14 -4.50 18.86
CA SER A 225 2.53 -5.84 18.95
C SER A 225 3.50 -6.99 18.67
N ILE A 226 4.71 -6.71 18.21
CA ILE A 226 5.71 -7.75 17.88
C ILE A 226 6.54 -8.08 19.13
N SER A 227 6.67 -9.37 19.42
CA SER A 227 7.50 -9.90 20.52
C SER A 227 9.01 -9.71 20.23
N ASP A 228 9.82 -9.66 21.29
CA ASP A 228 11.28 -9.62 21.18
C ASP A 228 11.85 -10.88 20.49
N SER A 229 11.17 -12.03 20.66
CA SER A 229 11.54 -13.29 20.03
C SER A 229 11.26 -13.33 18.52
N THR A 230 10.32 -12.54 18.03
CA THR A 230 9.88 -12.57 16.62
C THR A 230 10.93 -11.99 15.67
N GLN A 231 11.17 -12.65 14.55
CA GLN A 231 11.97 -12.17 13.43
C GLN A 231 11.10 -11.37 12.46
N VAL A 232 11.55 -10.19 12.02
CA VAL A 232 10.75 -9.24 11.25
C VAL A 232 11.37 -9.00 9.88
N ILE A 233 10.61 -9.30 8.81
CA ILE A 233 11.01 -9.03 7.44
C ILE A 233 10.08 -7.98 6.86
N ILE A 234 10.61 -6.81 6.54
CA ILE A 234 9.91 -5.69 5.93
C ILE A 234 10.19 -5.70 4.44
N VAL A 235 9.14 -5.71 3.62
CA VAL A 235 9.26 -5.73 2.16
C VAL A 235 8.50 -4.55 1.57
N GLY A 236 9.12 -3.85 0.63
CA GLY A 236 8.45 -2.73 -0.02
C GLY A 236 9.28 -2.12 -1.16
N ASP A 237 8.76 -1.03 -1.70
CA ASP A 237 9.40 -0.23 -2.74
C ASP A 237 9.27 1.24 -2.38
N GLN A 238 10.37 1.86 -1.96
CA GLN A 238 10.39 3.27 -1.53
C GLN A 238 10.00 4.27 -2.64
N ASP A 239 10.06 3.85 -3.91
CA ASP A 239 9.76 4.70 -5.06
C ASP A 239 8.29 4.54 -5.52
N GLN A 240 7.50 3.68 -4.86
CA GLN A 240 6.04 3.62 -5.03
C GLN A 240 5.36 4.77 -4.26
N LEU A 241 4.05 4.92 -4.47
CA LEU A 241 3.25 5.90 -3.75
C LEU A 241 3.39 5.67 -2.24
N PRO A 242 3.57 6.76 -1.46
CA PRO A 242 3.63 6.66 -0.01
C PRO A 242 2.26 6.29 0.59
N SER A 243 2.22 6.10 1.91
CA SER A 243 1.01 5.92 2.68
C SER A 243 0.03 7.09 2.48
N VAL A 244 -1.26 6.82 2.65
CA VAL A 244 -2.30 7.87 2.68
C VAL A 244 -2.20 8.66 3.99
N GLY A 245 -1.94 7.98 5.11
CA GLY A 245 -1.66 8.61 6.39
C GLY A 245 -0.25 9.22 6.46
N PRO A 246 0.02 10.03 7.48
CA PRO A 246 1.27 10.78 7.60
C PRO A 246 2.47 9.90 7.85
N GLY A 247 3.60 10.30 7.24
CA GLY A 247 4.91 9.67 7.39
C GLY A 247 5.35 8.80 6.23
N GLN A 248 6.65 8.53 6.20
CA GLN A 248 7.32 7.72 5.17
C GLN A 248 8.24 6.67 5.82
N VAL A 249 7.65 5.84 6.67
CA VAL A 249 8.40 4.93 7.57
C VAL A 249 9.40 4.06 6.83
N LEU A 250 9.02 3.46 5.69
CA LEU A 250 9.97 2.63 4.91
C LEU A 250 11.17 3.45 4.43
N ALA A 251 10.94 4.66 3.90
CA ALA A 251 12.02 5.51 3.40
C ALA A 251 12.95 5.94 4.53
N ASP A 252 12.41 6.25 5.72
CA ASP A 252 13.18 6.63 6.90
C ASP A 252 13.98 5.44 7.44
N LEU A 253 13.41 4.25 7.52
CA LEU A 253 14.11 3.03 7.93
C LEU A 253 15.27 2.68 6.98
N LEU A 254 15.11 2.94 5.69
CA LEU A 254 16.16 2.73 4.69
C LEU A 254 17.36 3.69 4.87
N GLN A 255 17.22 4.81 5.58
CA GLN A 255 18.34 5.71 5.92
C GLN A 255 19.16 5.24 7.12
N ILE A 256 18.68 4.27 7.89
CA ILE A 256 19.36 3.77 9.08
C ILE A 256 20.48 2.83 8.65
N ASP A 257 21.76 3.22 8.86
CA ASP A 257 22.92 2.48 8.36
C ASP A 257 23.07 1.07 8.95
N ASN A 258 22.79 0.90 10.23
CA ASN A 258 22.93 -0.36 10.96
C ASN A 258 21.74 -1.31 10.83
N LEU A 259 20.70 -0.94 10.09
CA LEU A 259 19.54 -1.79 9.82
C LEU A 259 19.84 -2.65 8.57
N PRO A 260 19.90 -3.98 8.71
CA PRO A 260 20.18 -4.89 7.60
C PRO A 260 19.16 -4.74 6.46
N LYS A 261 19.67 -4.54 5.24
CA LYS A 261 18.83 -4.32 4.06
C LYS A 261 19.47 -4.80 2.78
N VAL A 262 18.66 -5.21 1.81
CA VAL A 262 19.09 -5.53 0.44
C VAL A 262 18.10 -4.90 -0.54
N SER A 263 18.65 -4.27 -1.59
CA SER A 263 17.88 -3.71 -2.68
C SER A 263 18.02 -4.58 -3.94
N LEU A 264 16.88 -5.09 -4.43
CA LEU A 264 16.83 -5.83 -5.69
C LEU A 264 16.71 -4.85 -6.85
N THR A 265 17.73 -4.79 -7.67
CA THR A 265 17.79 -3.86 -8.81
C THR A 265 17.58 -4.53 -10.16
N LYS A 266 17.81 -5.85 -10.24
CA LYS A 266 17.68 -6.62 -11.48
C LYS A 266 16.22 -6.95 -11.76
N ILE A 267 15.76 -6.62 -12.96
CA ILE A 267 14.38 -6.89 -13.41
C ILE A 267 14.35 -8.25 -14.10
N PHE A 268 13.50 -9.19 -13.61
CA PHE A 268 13.36 -10.56 -14.10
C PHE A 268 12.12 -10.79 -14.96
N ARG A 269 11.23 -9.79 -15.13
CA ARG A 269 10.07 -9.99 -15.98
C ARG A 269 10.49 -10.22 -17.41
N GLN A 270 9.77 -11.10 -18.13
CA GLN A 270 9.95 -11.49 -19.54
C GLN A 270 9.93 -10.33 -20.55
N SER A 271 10.04 -9.11 -20.10
CA SER A 271 9.99 -7.90 -20.88
C SER A 271 11.30 -7.11 -20.76
N GLU A 272 12.45 -7.74 -21.02
CA GLU A 272 13.65 -6.96 -21.35
C GLU A 272 13.37 -5.96 -22.47
N ASP A 273 12.33 -6.24 -23.29
CA ASP A 273 11.85 -5.39 -24.39
C ASP A 273 10.70 -4.44 -24.00
N SER A 274 10.20 -4.43 -22.74
CA SER A 274 9.09 -3.54 -22.35
C SER A 274 9.55 -2.10 -22.21
N THR A 275 9.05 -1.25 -23.09
CA THR A 275 9.33 0.19 -23.03
C THR A 275 8.61 0.89 -21.89
N ILE A 276 7.54 0.28 -21.33
CA ILE A 276 6.83 0.74 -20.13
C ILE A 276 7.72 0.59 -18.90
N VAL A 277 8.31 -0.58 -18.71
CA VAL A 277 9.20 -0.86 -17.57
C VAL A 277 10.45 0.03 -17.61
N THR A 278 11.04 0.17 -18.78
CA THR A 278 12.22 1.04 -19.01
C THR A 278 11.89 2.49 -18.67
N LEU A 279 10.76 3.02 -19.18
CA LEU A 279 10.33 4.38 -18.89
C LEU A 279 10.06 4.59 -17.39
N ALA A 280 9.37 3.66 -16.74
CA ALA A 280 9.10 3.73 -15.31
C ALA A 280 10.41 3.74 -14.49
N SER A 281 11.40 2.92 -14.86
CA SER A 281 12.71 2.89 -14.20
C SER A 281 13.47 4.21 -14.36
N GLN A 282 13.42 4.82 -15.55
CA GLN A 282 14.05 6.13 -15.79
C GLN A 282 13.38 7.25 -15.00
N MET A 283 12.03 7.25 -14.97
CA MET A 283 11.27 8.21 -14.16
C MET A 283 11.59 8.11 -12.66
N ARG A 284 11.77 6.92 -12.13
CA ARG A 284 12.22 6.69 -10.73
C ARG A 284 13.59 7.32 -10.45
N GLN A 285 14.46 7.38 -11.45
CA GLN A 285 15.78 8.01 -11.35
C GLN A 285 15.74 9.53 -11.62
N GLY A 286 14.54 10.11 -11.73
CA GLY A 286 14.36 11.54 -12.07
C GLY A 286 14.70 11.87 -13.52
N GLN A 287 14.77 10.86 -14.41
CA GLN A 287 15.11 11.04 -15.80
C GLN A 287 13.86 10.86 -16.68
N LEU A 288 13.65 11.80 -17.60
CA LEU A 288 12.63 11.65 -18.63
C LEU A 288 13.36 11.55 -19.98
N PRO A 289 13.30 10.39 -20.66
CA PRO A 289 13.99 10.23 -21.94
C PRO A 289 13.40 11.12 -23.03
N ALA A 290 14.22 11.58 -23.97
CA ALA A 290 13.79 12.48 -25.05
C ALA A 290 12.68 11.88 -25.92
N ASP A 291 12.61 10.54 -26.00
CA ASP A 291 11.64 9.78 -26.79
C ASP A 291 10.38 9.36 -25.99
N PHE A 292 10.14 9.94 -24.76
CA PHE A 292 9.01 9.52 -23.92
C PHE A 292 7.64 9.71 -24.61
N THR A 293 7.52 10.69 -25.50
CA THR A 293 6.31 10.98 -26.29
C THR A 293 6.16 10.11 -27.53
N GLU A 294 7.20 9.37 -27.92
CA GLU A 294 7.14 8.51 -29.12
C GLU A 294 6.25 7.29 -28.90
N LYS A 295 5.51 6.93 -29.94
CA LYS A 295 4.75 5.68 -29.94
C LYS A 295 5.70 4.49 -29.99
N LYS A 296 5.56 3.57 -29.04
CA LYS A 296 6.28 2.28 -28.98
C LYS A 296 5.29 1.11 -29.16
N ALA A 297 5.79 -0.10 -29.13
CA ALA A 297 4.96 -1.30 -29.31
C ALA A 297 3.93 -1.46 -28.18
N ASP A 298 4.32 -1.14 -26.95
CA ASP A 298 3.56 -1.35 -25.71
C ASP A 298 3.11 -0.05 -25.02
N ARG A 299 3.43 1.13 -25.57
CA ARG A 299 3.00 2.42 -25.00
C ARG A 299 2.74 3.48 -26.09
N SER A 300 1.87 4.40 -25.75
CA SER A 300 1.62 5.61 -26.55
C SER A 300 1.41 6.81 -25.64
N TYR A 301 1.83 7.97 -26.10
CA TYR A 301 1.61 9.24 -25.42
C TYR A 301 0.65 10.10 -26.24
N PHE A 302 -0.28 10.77 -25.55
CA PHE A 302 -1.23 11.69 -26.16
C PHE A 302 -1.29 12.97 -25.32
N GLU A 303 -0.90 14.07 -25.86
CA GLU A 303 -1.04 15.36 -25.22
C GLU A 303 -2.48 15.85 -25.30
N ALA A 304 -3.08 16.15 -24.16
CA ALA A 304 -4.44 16.68 -24.09
C ALA A 304 -4.64 17.53 -22.84
N ASN A 305 -5.47 18.57 -22.97
CA ASN A 305 -5.98 19.28 -21.81
C ASN A 305 -7.23 18.58 -21.23
N ALA A 306 -7.63 18.96 -20.01
CA ALA A 306 -8.73 18.34 -19.29
C ALA A 306 -10.06 18.33 -20.09
N ASN A 307 -10.31 19.34 -20.95
CA ASN A 307 -11.54 19.43 -21.74
C ASN A 307 -11.58 18.44 -22.92
N HIS A 308 -10.42 17.99 -23.40
CA HIS A 308 -10.32 17.07 -24.52
C HIS A 308 -10.27 15.59 -24.08
N ILE A 309 -9.88 15.31 -22.84
CA ILE A 309 -9.79 13.94 -22.28
C ILE A 309 -11.10 13.16 -22.45
N PRO A 310 -12.29 13.71 -22.12
CA PRO A 310 -13.56 12.99 -22.26
C PRO A 310 -13.89 12.51 -23.68
N GLN A 311 -13.33 13.19 -24.68
CA GLN A 311 -13.53 12.85 -26.08
C GLN A 311 -12.45 11.90 -26.62
N MET A 312 -11.27 11.96 -26.05
CA MET A 312 -10.11 11.18 -26.47
C MET A 312 -10.10 9.77 -25.86
N VAL A 313 -10.37 9.65 -24.57
CA VAL A 313 -10.35 8.35 -23.88
C VAL A 313 -11.28 7.32 -24.52
N PRO A 314 -12.56 7.63 -24.87
CA PRO A 314 -13.43 6.69 -25.57
C PRO A 314 -12.88 6.20 -26.90
N LYS A 315 -12.19 7.06 -27.65
CA LYS A 315 -11.58 6.69 -28.94
C LYS A 315 -10.42 5.72 -28.74
N ILE A 316 -9.57 5.96 -27.72
CA ILE A 316 -8.46 5.08 -27.38
C ILE A 316 -8.97 3.72 -26.92
N VAL A 317 -9.96 3.69 -26.03
CA VAL A 317 -10.57 2.44 -25.54
C VAL A 317 -11.24 1.67 -26.65
N SER A 318 -12.00 2.35 -27.52
CA SER A 318 -12.61 1.70 -28.70
C SER A 318 -11.59 1.12 -29.66
N ALA A 319 -10.45 1.79 -29.84
CA ALA A 319 -9.36 1.28 -30.67
C ALA A 319 -8.70 0.05 -30.04
N ALA A 320 -8.48 0.07 -28.71
CA ALA A 320 -7.94 -1.07 -27.97
C ALA A 320 -8.83 -2.31 -28.08
N ILE A 321 -10.15 -2.15 -27.89
CA ILE A 321 -11.13 -3.25 -28.04
C ILE A 321 -11.13 -3.79 -29.48
N LYS A 322 -11.11 -2.91 -30.48
CA LYS A 322 -11.02 -3.33 -31.87
C LYS A 322 -9.72 -4.08 -32.19
N SER A 323 -8.66 -3.85 -31.46
CA SER A 323 -7.40 -4.60 -31.61
C SER A 323 -7.39 -5.94 -30.86
N GLY A 324 -8.49 -6.32 -30.19
CA GLY A 324 -8.65 -7.61 -29.52
C GLY A 324 -8.47 -7.59 -27.99
N ILE A 325 -8.30 -6.42 -27.37
CA ILE A 325 -8.25 -6.30 -25.90
C ILE A 325 -9.68 -6.42 -25.38
N ALA A 326 -9.92 -7.33 -24.45
CA ALA A 326 -11.25 -7.45 -23.85
C ALA A 326 -11.58 -6.20 -22.98
N ALA A 327 -12.84 -5.77 -22.98
CA ALA A 327 -13.29 -4.59 -22.24
C ALA A 327 -12.99 -4.70 -20.72
N GLN A 328 -13.08 -5.90 -20.18
CA GLN A 328 -12.76 -6.19 -18.79
C GLN A 328 -11.27 -5.99 -18.43
N ASP A 329 -10.38 -6.09 -19.42
CA ASP A 329 -8.93 -5.93 -19.24
C ASP A 329 -8.48 -4.46 -19.36
N VAL A 330 -9.40 -3.55 -19.72
CA VAL A 330 -9.12 -2.12 -19.82
C VAL A 330 -9.33 -1.46 -18.46
N GLN A 331 -8.34 -0.72 -18.00
CA GLN A 331 -8.42 0.09 -16.78
C GLN A 331 -8.00 1.53 -17.05
N ILE A 332 -8.80 2.50 -16.60
CA ILE A 332 -8.51 3.93 -16.68
C ILE A 332 -8.15 4.43 -15.28
N LEU A 333 -7.00 5.09 -15.15
CA LEU A 333 -6.57 5.74 -13.92
C LEU A 333 -6.67 7.25 -14.10
N ALA A 334 -7.30 7.95 -13.17
CA ALA A 334 -7.39 9.40 -13.15
C ALA A 334 -7.07 9.92 -11.73
N PRO A 335 -6.36 11.05 -11.60
CA PRO A 335 -5.92 11.54 -10.29
C PRO A 335 -7.01 12.23 -9.47
N MET A 336 -8.19 12.52 -10.07
CA MET A 336 -9.26 13.27 -9.41
C MET A 336 -10.62 12.59 -9.60
N TYR A 337 -11.50 12.72 -8.61
CA TYR A 337 -12.88 12.23 -8.71
C TYR A 337 -13.78 13.17 -9.53
N ARG A 338 -13.63 14.49 -9.35
CA ARG A 338 -14.49 15.52 -9.93
C ARG A 338 -13.87 16.17 -11.16
N GLY A 339 -14.70 16.86 -11.93
CA GLY A 339 -14.29 17.58 -13.15
C GLY A 339 -14.43 16.73 -14.41
N GLN A 340 -14.15 17.34 -15.56
CA GLN A 340 -14.39 16.71 -16.88
C GLN A 340 -13.50 15.49 -17.11
N ALA A 341 -12.24 15.54 -16.66
CA ALA A 341 -11.30 14.43 -16.73
C ALA A 341 -11.29 13.56 -15.44
N GLY A 342 -12.25 13.76 -14.55
CA GLY A 342 -12.35 13.03 -13.29
C GLY A 342 -13.03 11.67 -13.44
N ILE A 343 -12.79 10.80 -12.46
CA ILE A 343 -13.28 9.41 -12.42
C ILE A 343 -14.80 9.35 -12.62
N ASN A 344 -15.59 10.23 -11.94
CA ASN A 344 -17.04 10.18 -12.01
C ASN A 344 -17.56 10.40 -13.45
N ASN A 345 -17.01 11.39 -14.16
CA ASN A 345 -17.39 11.66 -15.54
C ASN A 345 -16.91 10.57 -16.49
N LEU A 346 -15.67 10.11 -16.33
CA LEU A 346 -15.09 9.06 -17.18
C LEU A 346 -15.83 7.72 -16.99
N ASN A 347 -16.25 7.38 -15.77
CA ASN A 347 -17.05 6.18 -15.51
C ASN A 347 -18.38 6.23 -16.28
N THR A 348 -19.09 7.37 -16.25
CA THR A 348 -20.34 7.53 -17.01
C THR A 348 -20.12 7.36 -18.50
N ILE A 349 -19.09 7.99 -19.06
CA ILE A 349 -18.75 7.90 -20.48
C ILE A 349 -18.38 6.46 -20.88
N MET A 350 -17.60 5.78 -20.02
CA MET A 350 -17.20 4.40 -20.29
C MET A 350 -18.35 3.42 -20.14
N GLN A 351 -19.22 3.60 -19.15
CA GLN A 351 -20.43 2.79 -19.01
C GLN A 351 -21.31 2.88 -20.25
N ASP A 352 -21.53 4.08 -20.79
CA ASP A 352 -22.31 4.26 -22.00
C ASP A 352 -21.63 3.68 -23.26
N LEU A 353 -20.30 3.68 -23.30
CA LEU A 353 -19.53 3.11 -24.40
C LEU A 353 -19.49 1.58 -24.36
N LEU A 354 -19.22 1.01 -23.17
CA LEU A 354 -18.90 -0.41 -23.00
C LEU A 354 -20.11 -1.26 -22.67
N ASN A 355 -21.12 -0.67 -22.02
CA ASN A 355 -22.34 -1.34 -21.59
C ASN A 355 -23.57 -0.46 -21.84
N PRO A 356 -23.87 -0.13 -23.11
CA PRO A 356 -25.03 0.68 -23.47
C PRO A 356 -26.31 -0.11 -23.19
N GLN A 357 -27.16 0.39 -22.31
CA GLN A 357 -28.46 -0.21 -22.00
C GLN A 357 -29.57 0.85 -21.97
N GLU A 358 -30.82 0.40 -22.10
CA GLU A 358 -31.96 1.28 -21.90
C GLU A 358 -32.05 1.75 -20.45
N LYS A 359 -32.41 3.03 -20.24
CA LYS A 359 -32.52 3.63 -18.89
C LYS A 359 -33.45 2.88 -17.93
N ALA A 360 -34.36 2.07 -18.46
CA ALA A 360 -35.28 1.25 -17.65
C ALA A 360 -34.61 0.06 -16.93
N ASN A 361 -33.39 -0.31 -17.38
CA ASN A 361 -32.65 -1.48 -16.87
C ASN A 361 -31.45 -1.08 -16.00
N GLN A 362 -31.57 0.01 -15.24
CA GLN A 362 -30.51 0.49 -14.36
C GLN A 362 -31.06 0.84 -12.98
N PHE A 363 -30.26 0.65 -11.95
CA PHE A 363 -30.53 1.10 -10.60
C PHE A 363 -29.71 2.34 -10.28
N ALA A 364 -30.35 3.30 -9.59
CA ALA A 364 -29.69 4.50 -9.10
C ALA A 364 -29.37 4.35 -7.62
N PHE A 365 -28.12 4.63 -7.26
CA PHE A 365 -27.68 4.71 -5.87
C PHE A 365 -26.70 5.89 -5.73
N ASN A 366 -27.05 6.89 -4.91
CA ASN A 366 -26.21 8.08 -4.68
C ASN A 366 -25.69 8.75 -5.97
N ASP A 367 -26.58 9.07 -6.92
CA ASP A 367 -26.25 9.67 -8.23
C ASP A 367 -25.41 8.79 -9.18
N ILE A 368 -25.13 7.55 -8.82
CA ILE A 368 -24.47 6.56 -9.67
C ILE A 368 -25.53 5.59 -10.20
N PHE A 369 -25.44 5.29 -11.50
CA PHE A 369 -26.31 4.31 -12.13
C PHE A 369 -25.56 3.00 -12.34
N PHE A 370 -26.13 1.91 -11.88
CA PHE A 370 -25.60 0.56 -12.04
C PHE A 370 -26.43 -0.19 -13.08
N ARG A 371 -25.74 -0.93 -13.95
CA ARG A 371 -26.33 -1.75 -15.01
C ARG A 371 -25.82 -3.19 -14.90
N LYS A 372 -26.64 -4.16 -15.28
CA LYS A 372 -26.18 -5.54 -15.42
C LYS A 372 -25.00 -5.59 -16.40
N ASN A 373 -23.95 -6.35 -16.08
CA ASN A 373 -22.66 -6.45 -16.75
C ASN A 373 -21.72 -5.23 -16.56
N ASP A 374 -22.03 -4.28 -15.68
CA ASP A 374 -21.04 -3.28 -15.31
C ASP A 374 -19.86 -3.93 -14.58
N LYS A 375 -18.67 -3.47 -14.94
CA LYS A 375 -17.46 -3.72 -14.17
C LYS A 375 -17.41 -2.74 -13.01
N ILE A 376 -17.29 -3.25 -11.81
CA ILE A 376 -17.30 -2.46 -10.57
C ILE A 376 -16.01 -2.65 -9.78
N LEU A 377 -15.71 -1.65 -8.98
CA LEU A 377 -14.63 -1.69 -7.99
C LEU A 377 -15.26 -1.62 -6.60
N HIS A 378 -14.94 -2.59 -5.74
CA HIS A 378 -15.36 -2.58 -4.35
C HIS A 378 -14.51 -1.59 -3.56
N LEU A 379 -15.14 -0.69 -2.80
CA LEU A 379 -14.44 0.40 -2.11
C LEU A 379 -14.32 0.21 -0.59
N VAL A 380 -14.99 -0.81 -0.04
CA VAL A 380 -15.01 -1.07 1.41
C VAL A 380 -14.70 -2.55 1.64
N ASN A 381 -14.02 -2.86 2.74
CA ASN A 381 -13.78 -4.25 3.10
C ASN A 381 -15.07 -4.88 3.65
N ASP A 382 -15.42 -6.07 3.13
CA ASP A 382 -16.47 -6.93 3.67
C ASP A 382 -15.87 -8.29 3.98
N THR A 383 -15.61 -8.52 5.26
CA THR A 383 -14.95 -9.74 5.73
C THR A 383 -15.89 -10.95 5.74
N GLU A 384 -17.20 -10.74 5.82
CA GLU A 384 -18.18 -11.82 5.80
C GLU A 384 -18.30 -12.40 4.39
N LEU A 385 -18.31 -11.53 3.38
CA LEU A 385 -18.32 -11.92 1.98
C LEU A 385 -16.93 -12.23 1.40
N ASN A 386 -15.87 -12.04 2.19
CA ASN A 386 -14.47 -12.18 1.75
C ASN A 386 -14.15 -11.30 0.52
N VAL A 387 -14.69 -10.08 0.50
CA VAL A 387 -14.48 -9.06 -0.55
C VAL A 387 -13.75 -7.88 0.06
N PHE A 388 -12.76 -7.35 -0.63
CA PHE A 388 -11.88 -6.30 -0.10
C PHE A 388 -11.90 -5.05 -0.98
N ASN A 389 -11.53 -3.92 -0.38
CA ASN A 389 -11.32 -2.69 -1.12
C ASN A 389 -10.29 -2.92 -2.24
N GLY A 390 -10.66 -2.55 -3.45
CA GLY A 390 -9.87 -2.76 -4.66
C GLY A 390 -10.21 -4.03 -5.45
N ASP A 391 -11.09 -4.91 -4.93
CA ASP A 391 -11.58 -6.06 -5.69
C ASP A 391 -12.44 -5.60 -6.86
N ILE A 392 -12.29 -6.27 -7.98
CA ILE A 392 -13.03 -5.99 -9.21
C ILE A 392 -14.05 -7.09 -9.42
N GLY A 393 -15.29 -6.71 -9.63
CA GLY A 393 -16.40 -7.61 -9.92
C GLY A 393 -17.20 -7.20 -11.14
N ILE A 394 -18.14 -8.05 -11.50
CA ILE A 394 -19.14 -7.80 -12.57
C ILE A 394 -20.52 -7.90 -11.97
N ILE A 395 -21.40 -6.94 -12.26
CA ILE A 395 -22.81 -7.02 -11.87
C ILE A 395 -23.50 -8.12 -12.67
N THR A 396 -23.93 -9.15 -11.97
CA THR A 396 -24.57 -10.33 -12.57
C THR A 396 -26.07 -10.16 -12.67
N ASP A 397 -26.69 -9.47 -11.71
CA ASP A 397 -28.14 -9.18 -11.75
C ASP A 397 -28.52 -7.93 -10.95
N LEU A 398 -29.71 -7.39 -11.27
CA LEU A 398 -30.35 -6.25 -10.62
C LEU A 398 -31.79 -6.64 -10.29
N ILE A 399 -32.11 -6.83 -9.01
CA ILE A 399 -33.44 -7.29 -8.58
C ILE A 399 -34.17 -6.15 -7.89
N PRO A 400 -35.31 -5.64 -8.48
CA PRO A 400 -36.11 -4.61 -7.86
C PRO A 400 -36.69 -5.07 -6.52
N GLY A 401 -36.76 -4.18 -5.53
CA GLY A 401 -37.24 -4.47 -4.16
C GLY A 401 -38.64 -5.07 -4.05
N LYS A 402 -39.47 -4.89 -5.06
CA LYS A 402 -40.76 -5.58 -5.14
C LYS A 402 -40.66 -7.12 -5.27
N TYR A 403 -39.49 -7.62 -5.64
CA TYR A 403 -39.23 -9.05 -5.84
C TYR A 403 -38.27 -9.62 -4.79
N THR A 404 -37.75 -8.80 -3.88
CA THR A 404 -36.80 -9.21 -2.81
C THR A 404 -37.56 -9.39 -1.49
N GLU A 405 -37.00 -10.21 -0.60
CA GLU A 405 -37.53 -10.38 0.77
C GLU A 405 -37.28 -9.12 1.61
N SER A 406 -36.16 -8.43 1.38
CA SER A 406 -35.77 -7.19 2.03
C SER A 406 -36.65 -5.99 1.66
N LYS A 407 -37.42 -6.08 0.57
CA LYS A 407 -38.16 -4.98 -0.09
C LYS A 407 -37.29 -3.80 -0.51
N GLN A 408 -36.00 -4.05 -0.64
CA GLN A 408 -34.99 -3.11 -1.16
C GLN A 408 -34.42 -3.62 -2.49
N ASP A 409 -34.00 -2.69 -3.35
CA ASP A 409 -33.31 -3.07 -4.59
C ASP A 409 -31.99 -3.78 -4.25
N GLU A 410 -31.75 -4.91 -4.89
CA GLU A 410 -30.56 -5.74 -4.64
C GLU A 410 -29.70 -5.84 -5.90
N ILE A 411 -28.39 -5.67 -5.72
CA ILE A 411 -27.39 -5.78 -6.79
C ILE A 411 -26.54 -7.02 -6.50
N TYR A 412 -26.57 -7.96 -7.43
CA TYR A 412 -25.77 -9.18 -7.36
C TYR A 412 -24.49 -9.00 -8.19
N MET A 413 -23.37 -9.44 -7.64
CA MET A 413 -22.06 -9.34 -8.26
C MET A 413 -21.24 -10.64 -8.10
N SER A 414 -20.33 -10.87 -9.01
CA SER A 414 -19.38 -12.00 -8.98
C SER A 414 -17.96 -11.53 -9.26
#